data_0d5bcc91e7365cec52fcffc99a5fc6b8
#
_entry.id   0d5bcc91e7365cec52fcffc99a5fc6b8
#
_cell.length_a   1.000
_cell.length_b   1.000
_cell.length_c   1.000
_cell.angle_alpha   90.00
_cell.angle_beta   90.00
_cell.angle_gamma   90.00
#
_symmetry.space_group_name_H-M   'P 1'
#
loop_
_entity.id
_entity.type
_entity.pdbx_description
1 polymer ?
#
loop_
_entity_poly.entity_id
_entity_poly.type
_entity_poly.pdbx_seq_one_letter_code
_entity_poly.pdbx_strand_id
1 'polypeptide(L)'
;IITCFLRAKDGDETVFERNWVIDPGVEIPEGASEIHGMTTEWVRENGRKDVEDAILEIWDRLEHFGYKGFVVVGYNSSFDLSILNAEVKRYYPEVIFKYEGARFIDPIIFSRRFDKYRKGGHKLVDIARAHGFEVDESKAHEASYDVEMTEFLVPKMLNLAWKNMPKERAGLTPDQFIDK
;
A
#
# COMPACT_ATOMS: atom_id res chain seq x y z
N ILE A 1 11.89 -2.00 -7.81
CA ILE A 1 10.84 -0.97 -7.58
C ILE A 1 11.02 0.12 -8.62
N ILE A 2 9.94 0.49 -9.31
CA ILE A 2 9.95 1.57 -10.33
C ILE A 2 9.26 2.81 -9.76
N THR A 3 8.15 2.61 -9.07
CA THR A 3 7.42 3.69 -8.40
C THR A 3 7.04 3.28 -6.99
N CYS A 4 6.96 4.28 -6.13
CA CYS A 4 6.39 4.17 -4.80
C CYS A 4 5.69 5.48 -4.47
N PHE A 5 4.51 5.40 -3.89
CA PHE A 5 3.80 6.55 -3.34
C PHE A 5 3.48 6.30 -1.88
N LEU A 6 3.80 7.26 -1.04
CA LEU A 6 3.48 7.22 0.39
C LEU A 6 2.77 8.50 0.78
N ARG A 7 1.62 8.35 1.45
CA ARG A 7 0.89 9.44 2.11
C ARG A 7 0.72 9.11 3.58
N ALA A 8 1.03 10.04 4.46
CA ALA A 8 0.72 9.94 5.87
C ALA A 8 -0.30 11.02 6.25
N LYS A 9 -1.32 10.61 6.99
CA LYS A 9 -2.40 11.50 7.46
C LYS A 9 -2.53 11.42 8.99
N ASP A 10 -2.77 12.57 9.60
CA ASP A 10 -3.20 12.68 11.00
C ASP A 10 -4.64 13.23 11.00
N GLY A 11 -5.59 12.35 11.26
CA GLY A 11 -7.00 12.62 10.96
C GLY A 11 -7.21 12.90 9.46
N ASP A 12 -7.77 14.07 9.15
CA ASP A 12 -8.01 14.50 7.75
C ASP A 12 -6.82 15.28 7.14
N GLU A 13 -5.82 15.63 7.95
CA GLU A 13 -4.65 16.40 7.50
C GLU A 13 -3.58 15.49 6.89
N THR A 14 -3.13 15.82 5.67
CA THR A 14 -1.96 15.17 5.06
C THR A 14 -0.69 15.80 5.64
N VAL A 15 0.02 15.04 6.49
CA VAL A 15 1.26 15.48 7.15
C VAL A 15 2.50 15.12 6.35
N PHE A 16 2.37 14.21 5.40
CA PHE A 16 3.44 13.83 4.47
C PHE A 16 2.85 13.22 3.20
N GLU A 17 3.42 13.58 2.07
CA GLU A 17 3.10 12.96 0.78
C GLU A 17 4.35 12.98 -0.11
N ARG A 18 4.65 11.85 -0.73
CA ARG A 18 5.73 11.77 -1.71
C ARG A 18 5.52 10.66 -2.71
N ASN A 19 5.86 10.98 -3.95
CA ASN A 19 5.98 10.02 -5.05
C ASN A 19 7.46 9.84 -5.40
N TRP A 20 7.90 8.58 -5.52
CA TRP A 20 9.21 8.21 -6.02
C TRP A 20 9.04 7.57 -7.39
N VAL A 21 9.86 8.01 -8.34
CA VAL A 21 10.11 7.31 -9.61
C VAL A 21 11.58 6.94 -9.60
N ILE A 22 11.90 5.67 -9.80
CA ILE A 22 13.24 5.11 -9.63
C ILE A 22 13.61 4.35 -10.89
N ASP A 23 14.78 4.66 -11.47
CA ASP A 23 15.34 3.88 -12.55
C ASP A 23 16.06 2.65 -11.97
N PRO A 24 15.54 1.43 -12.15
CA PRO A 24 16.14 0.23 -11.58
C PRO A 24 17.46 -0.17 -12.28
N GLY A 25 17.89 0.55 -13.31
CA GLY A 25 19.08 0.25 -14.10
C GLY A 25 18.95 -1.01 -14.98
N VAL A 26 17.77 -1.61 -15.04
CA VAL A 26 17.48 -2.80 -15.87
C VAL A 26 16.27 -2.53 -16.78
N GLU A 27 16.12 -3.33 -17.81
CA GLU A 27 14.97 -3.25 -18.69
C GLU A 27 13.69 -3.67 -17.98
N ILE A 28 12.63 -2.90 -18.20
CA ILE A 28 11.29 -3.19 -17.69
C ILE A 28 10.64 -4.18 -18.65
N PRO A 29 10.21 -5.36 -18.18
CA PRO A 29 9.52 -6.32 -19.03
C PRO A 29 8.27 -5.72 -19.68
N GLU A 30 8.04 -6.04 -20.96
CA GLU A 30 6.91 -5.51 -21.73
C GLU A 30 5.57 -5.74 -21.01
N GLY A 31 5.33 -6.95 -20.48
CA GLY A 31 4.11 -7.24 -19.74
C GLY A 31 3.92 -6.42 -18.46
N ALA A 32 5.00 -5.90 -17.86
CA ALA A 32 4.90 -4.97 -16.75
C ALA A 32 4.55 -3.56 -17.26
N SER A 33 5.23 -3.11 -18.34
CA SER A 33 4.97 -1.82 -18.98
C SER A 33 3.52 -1.71 -19.47
N GLU A 34 2.94 -2.79 -19.99
CA GLU A 34 1.53 -2.85 -20.39
C GLU A 34 0.56 -2.62 -19.22
N ILE A 35 0.95 -3.03 -18.00
CA ILE A 35 0.09 -2.91 -16.82
C ILE A 35 0.14 -1.49 -16.23
N HIS A 36 1.35 -0.93 -16.05
CA HIS A 36 1.52 0.36 -15.35
C HIS A 36 1.89 1.53 -16.29
N GLY A 37 1.97 1.29 -17.60
CA GLY A 37 2.21 2.33 -18.62
C GLY A 37 3.62 2.92 -18.66
N MET A 38 4.56 2.42 -17.84
CA MET A 38 5.93 2.96 -17.77
C MET A 38 6.88 2.12 -18.60
N THR A 39 7.47 2.73 -19.63
CA THR A 39 8.50 2.08 -20.46
C THR A 39 9.89 2.25 -19.84
N THR A 40 10.83 1.42 -20.25
CA THR A 40 12.24 1.53 -19.86
C THR A 40 12.80 2.91 -20.17
N GLU A 41 12.50 3.45 -21.36
CA GLU A 41 12.97 4.76 -21.83
C GLU A 41 12.42 5.86 -20.92
N TRP A 42 11.12 5.85 -20.64
CA TRP A 42 10.49 6.85 -19.79
C TRP A 42 11.09 6.85 -18.38
N VAL A 43 11.32 5.66 -17.80
CA VAL A 43 11.90 5.54 -16.46
C VAL A 43 13.36 5.98 -16.43
N ARG A 44 14.14 5.70 -17.49
CA ARG A 44 15.51 6.20 -17.64
C ARG A 44 15.59 7.72 -17.72
N GLU A 45 14.60 8.37 -18.31
CA GLU A 45 14.55 9.83 -18.43
C GLU A 45 14.05 10.51 -17.16
N ASN A 46 13.07 9.92 -16.45
CA ASN A 46 12.34 10.55 -15.36
C ASN A 46 12.69 9.99 -13.98
N GLY A 47 13.28 8.80 -13.91
CA GLY A 47 13.59 8.12 -12.66
C GLY A 47 14.89 8.59 -12.03
N ARG A 48 14.91 8.55 -10.70
CA ARG A 48 16.12 8.73 -9.90
C ARG A 48 17.12 7.63 -10.21
N LYS A 49 18.40 8.00 -10.32
CA LYS A 49 19.52 7.07 -10.57
C LYS A 49 20.17 6.55 -9.29
N ASP A 50 19.96 7.25 -8.19
CA ASP A 50 20.42 6.91 -6.84
C ASP A 50 19.45 5.90 -6.19
N VAL A 51 19.38 4.70 -6.76
CA VAL A 51 18.43 3.65 -6.39
C VAL A 51 18.52 3.29 -4.92
N GLU A 52 19.76 3.11 -4.41
CA GLU A 52 20.05 2.75 -3.02
C GLU A 52 19.46 3.78 -2.06
N ASP A 53 19.76 5.06 -2.28
CA ASP A 53 19.27 6.16 -1.45
C ASP A 53 17.74 6.29 -1.52
N ALA A 54 17.15 6.08 -2.70
CA ALA A 54 15.70 6.11 -2.88
C ALA A 54 15.00 4.99 -2.10
N ILE A 55 15.55 3.78 -2.14
CA ILE A 55 15.02 2.62 -1.39
C ILE A 55 15.16 2.85 0.12
N LEU A 56 16.31 3.32 0.58
CA LEU A 56 16.53 3.63 1.99
C LEU A 56 15.58 4.73 2.47
N GLU A 57 15.36 5.77 1.66
CA GLU A 57 14.45 6.84 1.99
C GLU A 57 13.00 6.36 2.16
N ILE A 58 12.51 5.50 1.26
CA ILE A 58 11.16 4.90 1.40
C ILE A 58 11.06 4.12 2.72
N TRP A 59 12.09 3.32 3.00
CA TRP A 59 12.16 2.53 4.21
C TRP A 59 12.14 3.38 5.47
N ASP A 60 13.02 4.40 5.54
CA ASP A 60 13.10 5.32 6.67
C ASP A 60 11.79 6.05 6.94
N ARG A 61 11.04 6.39 5.88
CA ARG A 61 9.72 7.02 6.04
C ARG A 61 8.71 6.06 6.66
N LEU A 62 8.68 4.81 6.23
CA LEU A 62 7.79 3.79 6.82
C LEU A 62 8.14 3.54 8.30
N GLU A 63 9.43 3.40 8.63
CA GLU A 63 9.87 3.25 10.02
C GLU A 63 9.50 4.48 10.85
N HIS A 64 9.78 5.68 10.35
CA HIS A 64 9.50 6.93 11.05
C HIS A 64 8.01 7.05 11.44
N PHE A 65 7.10 6.79 10.50
CA PHE A 65 5.68 6.86 10.80
C PHE A 65 5.22 5.70 11.67
N GLY A 66 5.78 4.49 11.51
CA GLY A 66 5.55 3.36 12.40
C GLY A 66 5.92 3.69 13.85
N TYR A 67 7.09 4.28 14.10
CA TYR A 67 7.51 4.73 15.44
C TYR A 67 6.61 5.82 16.03
N LYS A 68 6.03 6.67 15.18
CA LYS A 68 5.04 7.67 15.60
C LYS A 68 3.65 7.09 15.89
N GLY A 69 3.47 5.78 15.74
CA GLY A 69 2.20 5.09 16.00
C GLY A 69 1.19 5.17 14.86
N PHE A 70 1.60 5.60 13.67
CA PHE A 70 0.75 5.54 12.50
C PHE A 70 0.47 4.09 12.10
N VAL A 71 -0.72 3.85 11.57
CA VAL A 71 -1.09 2.56 11.02
C VAL A 71 -0.69 2.52 9.55
N VAL A 72 0.08 1.52 9.16
CA VAL A 72 0.45 1.31 7.75
C VAL A 72 -0.73 0.68 7.04
N VAL A 73 -1.17 1.31 5.96
CA VAL A 73 -2.28 0.84 5.14
C VAL A 73 -1.78 0.59 3.73
N GLY A 74 -2.09 -0.56 3.19
CA GLY A 74 -1.78 -0.91 1.79
C GLY A 74 -2.69 -2.02 1.29
N TYR A 75 -3.05 -1.97 0.01
CA TYR A 75 -3.85 -3.02 -0.61
C TYR A 75 -2.96 -4.13 -1.13
N ASN A 76 -3.10 -5.35 -0.62
CA ASN A 76 -2.18 -6.47 -0.85
C ASN A 76 -0.74 -6.14 -0.41
N SER A 77 -0.65 -5.40 0.70
CA SER A 77 0.59 -4.80 1.21
C SER A 77 1.71 -5.80 1.51
N SER A 78 1.38 -7.07 1.71
CA SER A 78 2.39 -8.13 1.86
C SER A 78 3.30 -8.26 0.63
N PHE A 79 2.79 -7.97 -0.57
CA PHE A 79 3.57 -7.96 -1.81
C PHE A 79 4.57 -6.79 -1.81
N ASP A 80 4.08 -5.57 -1.58
CA ASP A 80 4.91 -4.35 -1.60
C ASP A 80 5.99 -4.37 -0.51
N LEU A 81 5.61 -4.76 0.70
CA LEU A 81 6.55 -4.89 1.82
C LEU A 81 7.60 -5.97 1.59
N SER A 82 7.24 -7.07 0.93
CA SER A 82 8.20 -8.14 0.58
C SER A 82 9.22 -7.66 -0.44
N ILE A 83 8.78 -6.93 -1.47
CA ILE A 83 9.67 -6.35 -2.48
C ILE A 83 10.57 -5.30 -1.83
N LEU A 84 10.02 -4.37 -1.06
CA LEU A 84 10.80 -3.34 -0.39
C LEU A 84 11.85 -3.96 0.54
N ASN A 85 11.47 -4.96 1.34
CA ASN A 85 12.42 -5.67 2.21
C ASN A 85 13.52 -6.38 1.42
N ALA A 86 13.20 -6.96 0.24
CA ALA A 86 14.19 -7.58 -0.62
C ALA A 86 15.18 -6.55 -1.22
N GLU A 87 14.66 -5.39 -1.63
CA GLU A 87 15.51 -4.30 -2.15
C GLU A 87 16.39 -3.70 -1.05
N VAL A 88 15.85 -3.44 0.14
CA VAL A 88 16.65 -2.96 1.28
C VAL A 88 17.77 -3.95 1.60
N LYS A 89 17.48 -5.24 1.69
CA LYS A 89 18.49 -6.26 1.96
C LYS A 89 19.56 -6.40 0.87
N ARG A 90 19.24 -6.03 -0.38
CA ARG A 90 20.18 -6.05 -1.49
C ARG A 90 21.26 -4.99 -1.31
N TYR A 91 20.90 -3.80 -0.88
CA TYR A 91 21.79 -2.65 -0.74
C TYR A 91 22.33 -2.50 0.69
N TYR A 92 21.54 -2.88 1.68
CA TYR A 92 21.82 -2.71 3.11
C TYR A 92 21.56 -4.01 3.88
N PRO A 93 22.41 -5.03 3.72
CA PRO A 93 22.19 -6.36 4.32
C PRO A 93 22.09 -6.37 5.85
N GLU A 94 22.72 -5.38 6.51
CA GLU A 94 22.67 -5.25 7.98
C GLU A 94 21.37 -4.63 8.48
N VAL A 95 20.58 -3.98 7.60
CA VAL A 95 19.32 -3.36 8.01
C VAL A 95 18.29 -4.45 8.30
N ILE A 96 17.83 -4.48 9.54
CA ILE A 96 16.77 -5.37 9.99
C ILE A 96 15.52 -4.52 10.19
N PHE A 97 14.48 -4.84 9.44
CA PHE A 97 13.18 -4.21 9.67
C PHE A 97 12.61 -4.69 11.01
N LYS A 98 12.45 -3.75 11.92
CA LYS A 98 11.82 -4.01 13.19
C LYS A 98 10.35 -3.63 13.11
N TYR A 99 9.51 -4.59 12.73
CA TYR A 99 8.06 -4.41 12.74
C TYR A 99 7.44 -4.42 14.15
N GLU A 100 8.26 -4.45 15.20
CA GLU A 100 7.76 -4.46 16.57
C GLU A 100 6.91 -3.23 16.84
N GLY A 101 5.63 -3.46 17.13
CA GLY A 101 4.66 -2.40 17.37
C GLY A 101 4.05 -1.74 16.12
N ALA A 102 4.51 -2.06 14.93
CA ALA A 102 3.87 -1.54 13.71
C ALA A 102 2.50 -2.19 13.50
N ARG A 103 1.51 -1.36 13.24
CA ARG A 103 0.13 -1.78 12.96
C ARG A 103 -0.12 -1.73 11.46
N PHE A 104 -0.76 -2.78 10.92
CA PHE A 104 -1.02 -2.90 9.49
C PHE A 104 -2.50 -3.14 9.23
N ILE A 105 -3.03 -2.46 8.23
CA ILE A 105 -4.36 -2.70 7.69
C ILE A 105 -4.24 -2.99 6.19
N ASP A 106 -4.75 -4.15 5.79
CA ASP A 106 -4.86 -4.53 4.39
C ASP A 106 -6.32 -4.80 4.02
N PRO A 107 -6.97 -3.92 3.26
CA PRO A 107 -8.37 -4.07 2.89
C PRO A 107 -8.71 -5.37 2.15
N ILE A 108 -7.75 -5.97 1.42
CA ILE A 108 -7.99 -7.24 0.72
C ILE A 108 -8.27 -8.40 1.69
N ILE A 109 -7.64 -8.38 2.88
CA ILE A 109 -7.84 -9.42 3.90
C ILE A 109 -9.28 -9.37 4.40
N PHE A 110 -9.79 -8.18 4.68
CA PHE A 110 -11.18 -8.00 5.09
C PHE A 110 -12.16 -8.41 4.00
N SER A 111 -11.89 -8.02 2.75
CA SER A 111 -12.72 -8.40 1.61
C SER A 111 -12.76 -9.93 1.45
N ARG A 112 -11.62 -10.61 1.46
CA ARG A 112 -11.54 -12.08 1.36
C ARG A 112 -12.20 -12.79 2.53
N ARG A 113 -12.17 -12.22 3.73
CA ARG A 113 -12.73 -12.82 4.94
C ARG A 113 -14.23 -12.64 5.05
N PHE A 114 -14.74 -11.43 4.78
CA PHE A 114 -16.12 -11.05 5.10
C PHE A 114 -17.01 -10.94 3.87
N ASP A 115 -16.45 -10.88 2.67
CA ASP A 115 -17.16 -10.86 1.38
C ASP A 115 -16.63 -11.94 0.42
N LYS A 116 -16.35 -13.11 0.95
CA LYS A 116 -15.73 -14.23 0.19
C LYS A 116 -16.56 -14.75 -0.99
N TYR A 117 -17.88 -14.54 -0.96
CA TYR A 117 -18.82 -15.02 -1.99
C TYR A 117 -19.22 -13.93 -2.99
N ARG A 118 -18.58 -12.78 -2.95
CA ARG A 118 -18.87 -11.72 -3.90
C ARG A 118 -18.69 -12.19 -5.34
N LYS A 119 -19.50 -11.62 -6.23
CA LYS A 119 -19.31 -11.79 -7.68
C LYS A 119 -18.17 -10.88 -8.12
N GLY A 120 -17.21 -11.42 -8.84
CA GLY A 120 -15.99 -10.73 -9.28
C GLY A 120 -14.78 -11.00 -8.39
N GLY A 121 -13.65 -10.45 -8.76
CA GLY A 121 -12.38 -10.63 -8.06
C GLY A 121 -12.21 -9.76 -6.82
N HIS A 122 -11.04 -9.92 -6.18
CA HIS A 122 -10.60 -9.08 -5.08
C HIS A 122 -9.49 -8.11 -5.54
N LYS A 123 -9.49 -7.67 -6.80
CA LYS A 123 -8.61 -6.60 -7.25
C LYS A 123 -9.05 -5.28 -6.65
N LEU A 124 -8.11 -4.36 -6.43
CA LEU A 124 -8.39 -3.06 -5.82
C LEU A 124 -9.51 -2.32 -6.56
N VAL A 125 -9.40 -2.21 -7.88
CA VAL A 125 -10.39 -1.57 -8.76
C VAL A 125 -11.80 -2.18 -8.59
N ASP A 126 -11.89 -3.53 -8.55
CA ASP A 126 -13.18 -4.22 -8.44
C ASP A 126 -13.85 -3.97 -7.10
N ILE A 127 -13.04 -3.96 -6.01
CA ILE A 127 -13.55 -3.68 -4.67
C ILE A 127 -13.93 -2.21 -4.53
N ALA A 128 -13.11 -1.28 -5.00
CA ALA A 128 -13.37 0.15 -4.95
C ALA A 128 -14.70 0.49 -5.66
N ARG A 129 -14.87 -0.01 -6.88
CA ARG A 129 -16.11 0.17 -7.67
C ARG A 129 -17.33 -0.42 -6.95
N ALA A 130 -17.22 -1.63 -6.40
CA ALA A 130 -18.31 -2.27 -5.68
C ALA A 130 -18.75 -1.51 -4.42
N HIS A 131 -17.85 -0.72 -3.84
CA HIS A 131 -18.13 0.14 -2.68
C HIS A 131 -18.45 1.59 -3.05
N GLY A 132 -18.62 1.89 -4.35
CA GLY A 132 -19.11 3.20 -4.83
C GLY A 132 -18.01 4.22 -5.11
N PHE A 133 -16.76 3.77 -5.34
CA PHE A 133 -15.71 4.62 -5.88
C PHE A 133 -15.88 4.73 -7.41
N GLU A 134 -15.85 5.94 -7.93
CA GLU A 134 -15.88 6.19 -9.38
C GLU A 134 -14.45 5.97 -9.93
N VAL A 135 -14.25 4.79 -10.51
CA VAL A 135 -12.93 4.39 -11.00
C VAL A 135 -12.65 5.01 -12.36
N ASP A 136 -11.56 5.76 -12.44
CA ASP A 136 -10.95 6.20 -13.70
C ASP A 136 -9.93 5.13 -14.16
N GLU A 137 -10.33 4.35 -15.17
CA GLU A 137 -9.50 3.26 -15.70
C GLU A 137 -8.16 3.76 -16.30
N SER A 138 -8.08 5.02 -16.72
CA SER A 138 -6.85 5.59 -17.27
C SER A 138 -5.77 5.83 -16.21
N LYS A 139 -6.16 5.88 -14.92
CA LYS A 139 -5.27 6.07 -13.77
C LYS A 139 -5.02 4.79 -12.98
N ALA A 140 -5.71 3.70 -13.33
CA ALA A 140 -5.49 2.42 -12.69
C ALA A 140 -4.00 2.03 -12.81
N HIS A 141 -3.43 1.53 -11.71
CA HIS A 141 -1.99 1.22 -11.56
C HIS A 141 -1.04 2.43 -11.45
N GLU A 142 -1.55 3.66 -11.36
CA GLU A 142 -0.76 4.76 -10.81
C GLU A 142 -0.69 4.63 -9.29
N ALA A 143 0.51 4.63 -8.71
CA ALA A 143 0.69 4.37 -7.28
C ALA A 143 -0.11 5.34 -6.38
N SER A 144 -0.20 6.62 -6.75
CA SER A 144 -0.98 7.62 -6.03
C SER A 144 -2.48 7.35 -6.09
N TYR A 145 -2.99 6.90 -7.25
CA TYR A 145 -4.40 6.59 -7.42
C TYR A 145 -4.81 5.30 -6.70
N ASP A 146 -3.92 4.32 -6.68
CA ASP A 146 -4.13 3.08 -5.91
C ASP A 146 -4.18 3.37 -4.40
N VAL A 147 -3.39 4.33 -3.91
CA VAL A 147 -3.47 4.81 -2.52
C VAL A 147 -4.79 5.52 -2.26
N GLU A 148 -5.29 6.37 -3.17
CA GLU A 148 -6.59 7.03 -3.04
C GLU A 148 -7.74 6.03 -2.95
N MET A 149 -7.78 5.03 -3.83
CA MET A 149 -8.76 3.94 -3.75
C MET A 149 -8.65 3.15 -2.44
N THR A 150 -7.42 2.88 -1.99
CA THR A 150 -7.17 2.15 -0.74
C THR A 150 -7.66 2.94 0.46
N GLU A 151 -7.36 4.23 0.52
CA GLU A 151 -7.82 5.15 1.56
C GLU A 151 -9.36 5.20 1.64
N PHE A 152 -10.02 5.29 0.49
CA PHE A 152 -11.48 5.22 0.40
C PHE A 152 -12.05 3.89 0.94
N LEU A 153 -11.35 2.79 0.72
CA LEU A 153 -11.82 1.46 1.12
C LEU A 153 -11.68 1.18 2.61
N VAL A 154 -10.65 1.70 3.28
CA VAL A 154 -10.33 1.38 4.68
C VAL A 154 -11.54 1.50 5.61
N PRO A 155 -12.25 2.64 5.72
CA PRO A 155 -13.39 2.77 6.62
C PRO A 155 -14.54 1.81 6.28
N LYS A 156 -14.72 1.48 5.00
CA LYS A 156 -15.74 0.55 4.53
C LYS A 156 -15.43 -0.88 4.92
N MET A 157 -14.17 -1.28 4.78
CA MET A 157 -13.69 -2.61 5.15
C MET A 157 -13.67 -2.81 6.66
N LEU A 158 -13.28 -1.81 7.43
CA LEU A 158 -13.35 -1.85 8.89
C LEU A 158 -14.81 -1.95 9.36
N ASN A 159 -15.74 -1.21 8.76
CA ASN A 159 -17.16 -1.32 9.06
C ASN A 159 -17.75 -2.71 8.69
N LEU A 160 -17.32 -3.27 7.56
CA LEU A 160 -17.70 -4.62 7.14
C LEU A 160 -17.19 -5.65 8.16
N ALA A 161 -15.94 -5.55 8.59
CA ALA A 161 -15.35 -6.39 9.61
C ALA A 161 -16.11 -6.27 10.94
N TRP A 162 -16.38 -5.05 11.37
CA TRP A 162 -17.12 -4.77 12.60
C TRP A 162 -18.51 -5.39 12.62
N LYS A 163 -19.28 -5.26 11.53
CA LYS A 163 -20.63 -5.83 11.40
C LYS A 163 -20.63 -7.37 11.42
N ASN A 164 -19.56 -8.00 10.98
CA ASN A 164 -19.45 -9.46 10.87
C ASN A 164 -18.61 -10.08 11.99
N MET A 165 -18.25 -9.29 13.01
CA MET A 165 -17.46 -9.76 14.13
C MET A 165 -18.28 -10.65 15.06
N PRO A 166 -17.68 -11.73 15.64
CA PRO A 166 -18.31 -12.49 16.70
C PRO A 166 -18.73 -11.60 17.87
N LYS A 167 -19.91 -11.88 18.45
CA LYS A 167 -20.50 -11.06 19.53
C LYS A 167 -19.57 -10.88 20.73
N GLU A 168 -18.69 -11.88 20.98
CA GLU A 168 -17.70 -11.83 22.06
C GLU A 168 -16.66 -10.71 21.87
N ARG A 169 -16.52 -10.19 20.66
CA ARG A 169 -15.61 -9.07 20.32
C ARG A 169 -16.34 -7.75 20.07
N ALA A 170 -17.68 -7.76 20.11
CA ALA A 170 -18.50 -6.57 19.82
C ALA A 170 -18.35 -5.44 20.86
N GLY A 171 -17.70 -5.69 21.98
CA GLY A 171 -17.38 -4.68 23.00
C GLY A 171 -16.03 -3.99 22.82
N LEU A 172 -15.25 -4.35 21.79
CA LEU A 172 -13.96 -3.69 21.54
C LEU A 172 -14.19 -2.36 20.82
N THR A 173 -13.39 -1.36 21.18
CA THR A 173 -13.30 -0.13 20.36
C THR A 173 -12.54 -0.42 19.07
N PRO A 174 -12.68 0.43 18.02
CA PRO A 174 -11.89 0.28 16.79
C PRO A 174 -10.39 0.16 17.05
N ASP A 175 -9.82 0.95 17.97
CA ASP A 175 -8.40 0.88 18.35
C ASP A 175 -8.05 -0.46 18.98
N GLN A 176 -8.87 -0.93 19.91
CA GLN A 176 -8.69 -2.26 20.53
C GLN A 176 -8.84 -3.42 19.54
N PHE A 177 -9.51 -3.18 18.41
CA PHE A 177 -9.64 -4.17 17.34
C PHE A 177 -8.39 -4.25 16.47
N ILE A 178 -7.73 -3.13 16.24
CA ILE A 178 -6.52 -3.05 15.44
C ILE A 178 -5.31 -3.61 16.21
N ASP A 179 -5.31 -3.51 17.54
CA ASP A 179 -4.22 -3.94 18.44
C ASP A 179 -4.26 -5.44 18.81
N LYS A 180 -5.21 -6.23 18.30
CA LYS A 180 -5.38 -7.69 18.54
C LYS A 180 -5.41 -8.49 17.25
#